data_48e607518a49df42c628fa4d14f98884
#
_entry.id   48e607518a49df42c628fa4d14f98884
#
_cell.length_a   1.000
_cell.length_b   1.000
_cell.length_c   1.000
_cell.angle_alpha   90.00
_cell.angle_beta   90.00
_cell.angle_gamma   90.00
#
_symmetry.space_group_name_H-M   'P 1'
#
loop_
_entity.id
_entity.type
_entity.pdbx_description
1 polymer ?
#
loop_
_entity_poly.entity_id
_entity_poly.type
_entity_poly.pdbx_seq_one_letter_code
_entity_poly.pdbx_strand_id
1 'polypeptide(L)' 'MAGPEIIVDARGHRCPVPTLRLRRALDKAPPGTSVRLLADDPMAQIDVPHFAAQIGATVLEVTHSGAVLSFLIRRD' A
#
# COMPACT_ATOMS: atom_id res chain seq x y z
N MET A 1 17.40 -2.02 -12.25
CA MET A 1 17.38 -2.59 -10.89
C MET A 1 16.23 -1.99 -10.10
N ALA A 2 15.44 -2.82 -9.45
CA ALA A 2 14.32 -2.31 -8.65
C ALA A 2 14.87 -1.50 -7.48
N GLY A 3 14.23 -0.37 -7.17
CA GLY A 3 14.58 0.41 -5.99
C GLY A 3 14.23 -0.35 -4.71
N PRO A 4 14.57 0.18 -3.54
CA PRO A 4 14.23 -0.46 -2.28
C PRO A 4 12.72 -0.64 -2.14
N GLU A 5 12.33 -1.76 -1.57
CA GLU A 5 10.93 -2.05 -1.27
C GLU A 5 10.73 -2.01 0.24
N ILE A 6 9.77 -1.20 0.67
CA ILE A 6 9.40 -1.09 2.08
C ILE A 6 8.15 -1.93 2.28
N ILE A 7 8.18 -2.78 3.30
CA ILE A 7 7.02 -3.62 3.62
C ILE A 7 6.27 -3.01 4.80
N VAL A 8 4.97 -2.78 4.60
CA VAL A 8 4.05 -2.31 5.64
C VAL A 8 3.04 -3.41 5.90
N ASP A 9 3.10 -4.01 7.07
CA ASP A 9 2.17 -5.06 7.46
C ASP A 9 1.03 -4.45 8.27
N ALA A 10 -0.13 -4.35 7.65
CA ALA A 10 -1.34 -3.83 8.28
C ALA A 10 -2.40 -4.92 8.46
N ARG A 11 -2.00 -6.19 8.42
CA ARG A 11 -2.91 -7.30 8.69
C ARG A 11 -3.43 -7.20 10.13
N GLY A 12 -4.69 -7.56 10.33
CA GLY A 12 -5.34 -7.45 11.63
C GLY A 12 -5.90 -6.06 11.93
N HIS A 13 -5.71 -5.09 11.04
CA HIS A 13 -6.24 -3.74 11.20
C HIS A 13 -7.33 -3.46 10.17
N ARG A 14 -8.33 -2.68 10.57
CA ARG A 14 -9.40 -2.22 9.68
C ARG A 14 -9.10 -0.82 9.15
N CYS A 15 -9.68 -0.50 8.01
CA CYS A 15 -9.61 0.86 7.49
C CYS A 15 -10.17 1.85 8.53
N PRO A 16 -9.53 3.03 8.68
CA PRO A 16 -8.53 3.60 7.77
C PRO A 16 -7.06 3.29 8.14
N VAL A 17 -6.78 2.38 9.10
CA VAL A 17 -5.42 2.14 9.57
C VAL A 17 -4.46 1.72 8.43
N PRO A 18 -4.85 0.79 7.53
CA PRO A 18 -3.93 0.43 6.43
C PRO A 18 -3.54 1.62 5.55
N THR A 19 -4.49 2.49 5.20
CA THR A 19 -4.20 3.66 4.38
C THR A 19 -3.34 4.68 5.11
N LEU A 20 -3.55 4.85 6.41
CA LEU A 20 -2.73 5.76 7.21
C LEU A 20 -1.28 5.27 7.32
N ARG A 21 -1.09 3.98 7.49
CA ARG A 21 0.26 3.39 7.52
C ARG A 21 0.94 3.49 6.16
N LEU A 22 0.19 3.27 5.10
CA LEU A 22 0.70 3.42 3.74
C LEU A 22 1.18 4.86 3.51
N ARG A 23 0.36 5.84 3.88
CA ARG A 23 0.72 7.25 3.73
C ARG A 23 2.01 7.58 4.47
N ARG A 24 2.12 7.11 5.71
CA ARG A 24 3.32 7.36 6.51
C ARG A 24 4.57 6.78 5.86
N ALA A 25 4.47 5.56 5.34
CA ALA A 25 5.59 4.93 4.65
C ALA A 25 5.97 5.69 3.38
N LEU A 26 4.99 6.12 2.60
CA LEU A 26 5.23 6.87 1.37
C LEU A 26 5.83 8.24 1.64
N ASP A 27 5.38 8.92 2.70
CA ASP A 27 5.90 10.24 3.07
C ASP A 27 7.38 10.18 3.45
N LYS A 28 7.81 9.06 4.02
CA LYS A 28 9.20 8.87 4.44
C LYS A 28 10.09 8.31 3.34
N ALA A 29 9.48 7.78 2.28
CA ALA A 29 10.22 7.13 1.21
C ALA A 29 10.70 8.14 0.18
N PRO A 30 11.92 7.98 -0.36
CA PRO A 30 12.36 8.81 -1.48
C PRO A 30 11.54 8.48 -2.74
N PRO A 31 11.44 9.43 -3.70
CA PRO A 31 10.75 9.17 -4.95
C PRO A 31 11.28 7.92 -5.67
N GLY A 32 10.39 7.16 -6.27
CA GLY A 32 10.73 5.92 -6.95
C GLY A 32 10.76 4.69 -6.05
N THR A 33 10.60 4.86 -4.74
CA THR A 33 10.52 3.76 -3.79
C THR A 33 9.18 3.05 -3.91
N SER A 34 9.20 1.72 -3.85
CA SER A 34 7.99 0.92 -3.81
C SER A 34 7.68 0.50 -2.38
N VAL A 35 6.40 0.55 -2.04
CA VAL A 35 5.89 0.09 -0.75
C VAL A 35 4.97 -1.09 -0.99
N ARG A 36 5.21 -2.20 -0.30
CA ARG A 36 4.32 -3.33 -0.31
C ARG A 36 3.46 -3.29 0.95
N LEU A 37 2.17 -3.08 0.74
CA LEU A 37 1.20 -3.03 1.84
C LEU A 37 0.46 -4.36 1.91
N LEU A 38 0.46 -4.97 3.08
CA LEU A 38 -0.30 -6.17 3.35
C LEU A 38 -1.51 -5.79 4.21
N ALA A 39 -2.69 -6.20 3.79
CA ALA A 39 -3.94 -5.91 4.52
C ALA A 39 -4.89 -7.10 4.41
N ASP A 40 -5.75 -7.27 5.38
CA ASP A 40 -6.77 -8.32 5.37
C ASP A 40 -8.19 -7.78 5.55
N ASP A 41 -8.36 -6.46 5.57
CA ASP A 41 -9.69 -5.85 5.53
C ASP A 41 -10.17 -5.78 4.08
N PRO A 42 -11.34 -6.37 3.74
CA PRO A 42 -11.87 -6.31 2.38
C PRO A 42 -12.02 -4.88 1.84
N MET A 43 -12.25 -3.90 2.71
CA MET A 43 -12.36 -2.50 2.28
C MET A 43 -11.07 -1.94 1.71
N ALA A 44 -9.92 -2.52 2.04
CA ALA A 44 -8.64 -2.10 1.48
C ALA A 44 -8.62 -2.23 -0.03
N GLN A 45 -9.34 -3.18 -0.59
CA GLN A 45 -9.43 -3.40 -2.03
C GLN A 45 -9.97 -2.17 -2.76
N ILE A 46 -10.84 -1.41 -2.09
CA ILE A 46 -11.43 -0.18 -2.63
C ILE A 46 -10.63 1.04 -2.16
N ASP A 47 -10.33 1.10 -0.87
CA ASP A 47 -9.77 2.29 -0.25
C ASP A 47 -8.32 2.55 -0.65
N VAL A 48 -7.50 1.49 -0.78
CA VAL A 48 -6.08 1.66 -1.08
C VAL A 48 -5.85 2.25 -2.48
N PRO A 49 -6.47 1.72 -3.56
CA PRO A 49 -6.31 2.33 -4.87
C PRO A 49 -6.84 3.76 -4.93
N HIS A 50 -7.97 4.02 -4.27
CA HIS A 50 -8.54 5.36 -4.21
C HIS A 50 -7.60 6.34 -3.52
N PHE A 51 -7.06 5.93 -2.39
CA PHE A 51 -6.12 6.75 -1.63
C PHE A 51 -4.82 7.00 -2.42
N ALA A 52 -4.28 5.97 -3.07
CA ALA A 52 -3.07 6.11 -3.87
C ALA A 52 -3.27 7.15 -4.99
N ALA A 53 -4.44 7.13 -5.64
CA ALA A 53 -4.77 8.10 -6.67
C ALA A 53 -4.80 9.53 -6.10
N GLN A 54 -5.34 9.70 -4.90
CA GLN A 54 -5.44 11.01 -4.26
C GLN A 54 -4.08 11.63 -3.95
N ILE A 55 -3.10 10.81 -3.60
CA ILE A 55 -1.76 11.31 -3.22
C ILE A 55 -0.76 11.24 -4.36
N GLY A 56 -1.19 10.87 -5.57
CA GLY A 56 -0.30 10.79 -6.73
C GLY A 56 0.63 9.60 -6.72
N ALA A 57 0.32 8.54 -5.98
CA ALA A 57 1.08 7.31 -6.01
C ALA A 57 0.46 6.33 -7.02
N THR A 58 1.27 5.39 -7.51
CA THR A 58 0.83 4.43 -8.52
C THR A 58 0.76 3.03 -7.94
N VAL A 59 -0.40 2.39 -8.05
CA VAL A 59 -0.55 0.98 -7.69
C VAL A 59 -0.04 0.13 -8.84
N LEU A 60 1.07 -0.57 -8.60
CA LEU A 60 1.71 -1.39 -9.64
C LEU A 60 1.14 -2.79 -9.70
N GLU A 61 0.72 -3.34 -8.58
CA GLU A 61 0.30 -4.72 -8.49
C GLU A 61 -0.64 -4.91 -7.31
N VAL A 62 -1.66 -5.74 -7.50
CA VAL A 62 -2.56 -6.16 -6.42
C VAL A 62 -2.67 -7.69 -6.50
N THR A 63 -2.36 -8.38 -5.42
CA THR A 63 -2.48 -9.83 -5.35
C THR A 63 -3.29 -10.23 -4.14
N HIS A 64 -3.91 -11.40 -4.25
CA HIS A 64 -4.70 -12.00 -3.18
C HIS A 64 -4.07 -13.33 -2.77
N SER A 65 -4.02 -13.58 -1.46
CA SER A 65 -3.64 -14.89 -0.91
C SER A 65 -4.57 -15.17 0.25
N GLY A 66 -5.62 -15.95 -0.01
CA GLY A 66 -6.69 -16.12 0.97
C GLY A 66 -7.34 -14.78 1.28
N ALA A 67 -7.40 -14.42 2.56
CA ALA A 67 -7.97 -13.15 3.00
C ALA A 67 -6.96 -12.00 2.93
N VAL A 68 -5.69 -12.27 2.60
CA VAL A 68 -4.66 -11.24 2.59
C VAL A 68 -4.56 -10.60 1.21
N LEU A 69 -4.60 -9.28 1.20
CA LEU A 69 -4.38 -8.45 0.03
C LEU A 69 -2.97 -7.87 0.08
N SER A 70 -2.24 -7.96 -1.02
CA SER A 70 -0.91 -7.37 -1.14
C SER A 70 -0.93 -6.33 -2.25
N PHE A 71 -0.58 -5.10 -1.90
CA PHE A 71 -0.52 -3.99 -2.84
C PHE A 71 0.93 -3.53 -2.99
N LEU A 72 1.41 -3.47 -4.23
CA LEU A 72 2.71 -2.87 -4.51
C LEU A 72 2.44 -1.47 -5.05
N ILE A 73 2.91 -0.46 -4.33
CA ILE A 73 2.61 0.94 -4.61
C ILE A 73 3.92 1.69 -4.75
N ARG A 74 4.05 2.42 -5.85
CA ARG A 74 5.24 3.23 -6.09
C ARG A 74 4.95 4.69 -5.72
N ARG A 75 5.89 5.29 -5.02
CA ARG A 75 5.89 6.73 -4.81
C ARG A 75 6.43 7.41 -6.08
N ASP A 76 5.60 8.22 -6.67
CA ASP A 76 5.98 8.98 -7.88
C ASP A 76 6.83 10.21 -7.58
#